data_e33344069f88737a4a41d3d41cb72e9e
#
_entry.id   e33344069f88737a4a41d3d41cb72e9e
#
_cell.length_a   1.000
_cell.length_b   1.000
_cell.length_c   1.000
_cell.angle_alpha   90.00
_cell.angle_beta   90.00
_cell.angle_gamma   90.00
#
_symmetry.space_group_name_H-M   'P 1'
#
loop_
_entity.id
_entity.type
_entity.pdbx_description
1 polymer ?
#
loop_
_entity_poly.entity_id
_entity_poly.type
_entity_poly.pdbx_seq_one_letter_code
_entity_poly.pdbx_strand_id
1 'polypeptide(L)'
;MRLNPDCVRDILLSVEEICDYHNVFDYYENNTEFNLANYSHEEIIYHIKQCELSGLIMNVRYYDGATHICIGDLAPSGHQFLANIRKATVWNGVKYIAEKVGSTSLSVLTQIAANVVTELIKAQFGLTP
;
A
#
# COMPACT_ATOMS: atom_id res chain seq x y z
N MET A 1 2.27 -5.65 16.56
CA MET A 1 2.39 -6.30 15.23
C MET A 1 3.41 -5.55 14.39
N ARG A 2 4.23 -6.26 13.66
CA ARG A 2 5.22 -5.63 12.78
C ARG A 2 4.59 -5.33 11.43
N LEU A 3 4.93 -4.19 10.82
CA LEU A 3 4.43 -3.85 9.50
C LEU A 3 4.91 -4.88 8.46
N ASN A 4 3.95 -5.34 7.66
CA ASN A 4 4.21 -6.22 6.52
C ASN A 4 4.05 -5.40 5.24
N PRO A 5 5.16 -5.06 4.54
CA PRO A 5 5.07 -4.22 3.34
C PRO A 5 4.20 -4.82 2.24
N ASP A 6 4.22 -6.15 2.09
CA ASP A 6 3.39 -6.80 1.06
C ASP A 6 1.90 -6.65 1.36
N CYS A 7 1.51 -6.69 2.64
CA CYS A 7 0.12 -6.48 3.02
C CYS A 7 -0.33 -5.06 2.65
N VAL A 8 0.51 -4.06 2.90
CA VAL A 8 0.23 -2.67 2.51
C VAL A 8 0.01 -2.58 1.00
N ARG A 9 0.93 -3.14 0.21
CA ARG A 9 0.82 -3.08 -1.25
C ARG A 9 -0.45 -3.76 -1.74
N ASP A 10 -0.79 -4.92 -1.19
CA ASP A 10 -1.97 -5.67 -1.60
C ASP A 10 -3.26 -4.96 -1.21
N ILE A 11 -3.29 -4.27 -0.07
CA ILE A 11 -4.44 -3.42 0.30
C ILE A 11 -4.60 -2.29 -0.72
N LEU A 12 -3.52 -1.59 -1.06
CA LEU A 12 -3.59 -0.48 -2.01
C LEU A 12 -4.01 -0.95 -3.40
N LEU A 13 -3.50 -2.10 -3.85
CA LEU A 13 -3.91 -2.69 -5.14
C LEU A 13 -5.40 -3.04 -5.14
N SER A 14 -5.90 -3.60 -4.05
CA SER A 14 -7.31 -3.99 -3.94
C SER A 14 -8.22 -2.76 -3.96
N VAL A 15 -7.84 -1.71 -3.24
CA VAL A 15 -8.59 -0.45 -3.21
C VAL A 15 -8.60 0.19 -4.60
N GLU A 16 -7.45 0.25 -5.26
CA GLU A 16 -7.37 0.84 -6.60
C GLU A 16 -8.27 0.12 -7.61
N GLU A 17 -8.30 -1.20 -7.54
CA GLU A 17 -9.06 -2.00 -8.51
C GLU A 17 -10.57 -1.78 -8.40
N ILE A 18 -11.07 -1.58 -7.18
CA ILE A 18 -12.51 -1.49 -6.92
C ILE A 18 -13.02 -0.05 -6.92
N CYS A 19 -12.24 0.88 -6.34
CA CYS A 19 -12.73 2.24 -6.11
C CYS A 19 -12.71 3.06 -7.38
N ASP A 20 -13.79 3.82 -7.57
CA ASP A 20 -13.90 4.87 -8.59
C ASP A 20 -14.87 5.94 -8.07
N TYR A 21 -15.34 6.81 -8.94
CA TYR A 21 -16.24 7.89 -8.54
C TYR A 21 -17.53 7.37 -7.89
N HIS A 22 -18.00 6.19 -8.30
CA HIS A 22 -19.28 5.62 -7.85
C HIS A 22 -19.14 4.44 -6.89
N ASN A 23 -17.95 3.85 -6.77
CA ASN A 23 -17.74 2.60 -6.04
C ASN A 23 -16.71 2.78 -4.93
N VAL A 24 -16.97 2.14 -3.79
CA VAL A 24 -16.06 2.09 -2.65
C VAL A 24 -15.59 0.65 -2.46
N PHE A 25 -14.49 0.48 -1.71
CA PHE A 25 -13.99 -0.84 -1.35
C PHE A 25 -14.57 -1.24 0.00
N ASP A 26 -15.22 -2.40 0.04
CA ASP A 26 -15.74 -2.98 1.27
C ASP A 26 -14.96 -4.23 1.63
N TYR A 27 -14.35 -4.22 2.80
CA TYR A 27 -13.69 -5.38 3.37
C TYR A 27 -14.59 -6.03 4.41
N TYR A 28 -14.77 -7.36 4.32
CA TYR A 28 -15.52 -8.15 5.28
C TYR A 28 -14.66 -9.29 5.81
N GLU A 29 -14.69 -9.51 7.12
CA GLU A 29 -13.89 -10.55 7.77
C GLU A 29 -14.13 -11.94 7.16
N ASN A 30 -15.38 -12.25 6.84
CA ASN A 30 -15.78 -13.58 6.38
C ASN A 30 -15.82 -13.71 4.85
N ASN A 31 -15.46 -12.68 4.12
CA ASN A 31 -15.49 -12.69 2.67
C ASN A 31 -14.30 -11.92 2.14
N THR A 32 -13.12 -12.54 2.28
CA THR A 32 -11.86 -11.94 1.86
C THR A 32 -11.55 -12.40 0.45
N GLU A 33 -11.47 -11.45 -0.46
CA GLU A 33 -11.24 -11.69 -1.87
C GLU A 33 -9.93 -11.05 -2.33
N PHE A 34 -9.58 -11.30 -3.59
CA PHE A 34 -8.44 -10.68 -4.27
C PHE A 34 -7.13 -10.96 -3.55
N ASN A 35 -6.29 -9.95 -3.46
CA ASN A 35 -4.94 -10.05 -2.93
C ASN A 35 -4.90 -10.22 -1.41
N LEU A 36 -6.03 -10.15 -0.72
CA LEU A 36 -6.09 -10.16 0.74
C LEU A 36 -6.34 -11.54 1.34
N ALA A 37 -6.60 -12.54 0.52
CA ALA A 37 -6.98 -13.88 1.00
C ALA A 37 -5.88 -14.57 1.81
N ASN A 38 -4.62 -14.19 1.64
CA ASN A 38 -3.47 -14.82 2.29
C ASN A 38 -3.12 -14.21 3.65
N TYR A 39 -3.88 -13.20 4.10
CA TYR A 39 -3.60 -12.50 5.34
C TYR A 39 -4.69 -12.78 6.36
N SER A 40 -4.33 -12.79 7.65
CA SER A 40 -5.32 -12.92 8.72
C SER A 40 -6.16 -11.65 8.82
N HIS A 41 -7.34 -11.77 9.44
CA HIS A 41 -8.20 -10.61 9.68
C HIS A 41 -7.47 -9.53 10.48
N GLU A 42 -6.79 -9.92 11.56
CA GLU A 42 -6.05 -8.98 12.40
C GLU A 42 -4.95 -8.27 11.62
N GLU A 43 -4.27 -8.98 10.74
CA GLU A 43 -3.22 -8.40 9.90
C GLU A 43 -3.80 -7.38 8.93
N ILE A 44 -4.94 -7.71 8.32
CA ILE A 44 -5.61 -6.81 7.37
C ILE A 44 -6.08 -5.54 8.07
N ILE A 45 -6.78 -5.65 9.18
CA ILE A 45 -7.30 -4.46 9.87
C ILE A 45 -6.17 -3.58 10.41
N TYR A 46 -5.10 -4.18 10.89
CA TYR A 46 -3.92 -3.43 11.34
C TYR A 46 -3.33 -2.61 10.20
N HIS A 47 -3.14 -3.24 9.04
CA HIS A 47 -2.49 -2.58 7.90
C HIS A 47 -3.41 -1.57 7.21
N ILE A 48 -4.73 -1.79 7.20
CA ILE A 48 -5.67 -0.77 6.76
C ILE A 48 -5.52 0.48 7.64
N LYS A 49 -5.45 0.28 8.96
CA LYS A 49 -5.28 1.39 9.90
C LYS A 49 -3.97 2.12 9.67
N GLN A 50 -2.90 1.39 9.42
CA GLN A 50 -1.60 2.00 9.11
C GLN A 50 -1.64 2.82 7.81
N CYS A 51 -2.32 2.32 6.79
CA CYS A 51 -2.51 3.05 5.54
C CYS A 51 -3.31 4.33 5.77
N GLU A 52 -4.36 4.27 6.58
CA GLU A 52 -5.17 5.44 6.92
C GLU A 52 -4.35 6.48 7.67
N LEU A 53 -3.64 6.06 8.71
CA LEU A 53 -2.83 6.96 9.52
C LEU A 53 -1.69 7.59 8.73
N SER A 54 -1.20 6.90 7.70
CA SER A 54 -0.15 7.41 6.83
C SER A 54 -0.68 8.26 5.68
N GLY A 55 -1.98 8.45 5.59
CA GLY A 55 -2.60 9.29 4.59
C GLY A 55 -2.64 8.68 3.19
N LEU A 56 -2.53 7.36 3.07
CA LEU A 56 -2.53 6.68 1.76
C LEU A 56 -3.93 6.33 1.26
N ILE A 57 -4.87 6.20 2.17
CA ILE A 57 -6.28 5.93 1.86
C ILE A 57 -7.15 6.95 2.58
N MET A 58 -8.37 7.16 2.07
CA MET A 58 -9.26 8.21 2.57
C MET A 58 -10.67 7.70 2.74
N ASN A 59 -11.45 8.41 3.58
CA ASN A 59 -12.85 8.10 3.84
C ASN A 59 -13.03 6.67 4.34
N VAL A 60 -12.25 6.30 5.35
CA VAL A 60 -12.29 4.96 5.93
C VAL A 60 -13.30 4.94 7.07
N ARG A 61 -14.17 3.95 7.07
CA ARG A 61 -15.18 3.75 8.10
C ARG A 61 -15.14 2.31 8.60
N TYR A 62 -15.19 2.16 9.91
CA TYR A 62 -15.13 0.86 10.58
C TYR A 62 -16.48 0.55 11.20
N TYR A 63 -17.00 -0.65 10.91
CA TYR A 63 -18.30 -1.10 11.41
C TYR A 63 -18.14 -2.42 12.17
N ASP A 64 -18.99 -2.62 13.14
CA ASP A 64 -19.13 -3.91 13.87
C ASP A 64 -17.77 -4.44 14.39
N GLY A 65 -17.02 -3.57 15.09
CA GLY A 65 -15.73 -3.96 15.64
C GLY A 65 -14.70 -4.29 14.58
N ALA A 66 -14.76 -3.59 13.43
CA ALA A 66 -13.87 -3.76 12.29
C ALA A 66 -14.05 -5.08 11.53
N THR A 67 -15.18 -5.77 11.72
CA THR A 67 -15.53 -6.91 10.86
C THR A 67 -15.92 -6.48 9.47
N HIS A 68 -16.32 -5.22 9.32
CA HIS A 68 -16.61 -4.57 8.04
C HIS A 68 -15.89 -3.23 8.01
N ILE A 69 -15.09 -3.00 6.98
CA ILE A 69 -14.38 -1.73 6.78
C ILE A 69 -14.69 -1.22 5.38
N CYS A 70 -15.12 0.04 5.28
CA CYS A 70 -15.37 0.70 4.01
C CYS A 70 -14.25 1.71 3.75
N ILE A 71 -13.62 1.61 2.59
CA ILE A 71 -12.55 2.53 2.17
C ILE A 71 -13.07 3.28 0.94
N GLY A 72 -13.08 4.62 1.02
CA GLY A 72 -13.62 5.44 -0.07
C GLY A 72 -12.75 5.42 -1.32
N ASP A 73 -11.45 5.57 -1.15
CA ASP A 73 -10.51 5.56 -2.27
C ASP A 73 -9.07 5.65 -1.76
N LEU A 74 -8.12 5.54 -2.68
CA LEU A 74 -6.75 5.94 -2.42
C LEU A 74 -6.69 7.46 -2.32
N ALA A 75 -5.88 7.96 -1.37
CA ALA A 75 -5.51 9.36 -1.36
C ALA A 75 -4.48 9.63 -2.47
N PRO A 76 -4.23 10.89 -2.85
CA PRO A 76 -3.22 11.19 -3.87
C PRO A 76 -1.85 10.59 -3.56
N SER A 77 -1.41 10.63 -2.30
CA SER A 77 -0.16 10.01 -1.89
C SER A 77 -0.19 8.49 -2.02
N GLY A 78 -1.35 7.87 -1.81
CA GLY A 78 -1.52 6.43 -2.01
C GLY A 78 -1.41 6.04 -3.48
N HIS A 79 -2.03 6.81 -4.36
CA HIS A 79 -1.87 6.63 -5.80
C HIS A 79 -0.42 6.76 -6.23
N GLN A 80 0.28 7.76 -5.71
CA GLN A 80 1.67 8.00 -6.05
C GLN A 80 2.57 6.86 -5.58
N PHE A 81 2.41 6.44 -4.33
CA PHE A 81 3.18 5.32 -3.79
C PHE A 81 2.93 4.04 -4.60
N LEU A 82 1.67 3.72 -4.86
CA LEU A 82 1.32 2.52 -5.61
C LEU A 82 1.86 2.57 -7.04
N ALA A 83 1.79 3.72 -7.70
CA ALA A 83 2.37 3.88 -9.03
C ALA A 83 3.87 3.58 -9.02
N ASN A 84 4.59 4.03 -7.99
CA ASN A 84 6.02 3.79 -7.87
C ASN A 84 6.37 2.31 -7.65
N ILE A 85 5.52 1.56 -6.95
CA ILE A 85 5.81 0.18 -6.56
C ILE A 85 5.01 -0.86 -7.34
N ARG A 86 4.27 -0.44 -8.36
CA ARG A 86 3.40 -1.33 -9.13
C ARG A 86 4.20 -2.47 -9.76
N LYS A 87 5.35 -2.16 -10.35
CA LYS A 87 6.19 -3.16 -10.99
C LYS A 87 6.89 -4.01 -9.95
N ALA A 88 6.75 -5.33 -10.06
CA ALA A 88 7.28 -6.26 -9.07
C ALA A 88 8.79 -6.12 -8.86
N THR A 89 9.55 -5.86 -9.93
CA THR A 89 11.00 -5.69 -9.81
C THR A 89 11.38 -4.47 -9.00
N VAL A 90 10.64 -3.36 -9.16
CA VAL A 90 10.84 -2.15 -8.35
C VAL A 90 10.45 -2.42 -6.91
N TRP A 91 9.32 -3.06 -6.68
CA TRP A 91 8.87 -3.38 -5.33
C TRP A 91 9.86 -4.26 -4.57
N ASN A 92 10.39 -5.29 -5.24
CA ASN A 92 11.39 -6.15 -4.64
C ASN A 92 12.67 -5.38 -4.28
N GLY A 93 13.08 -4.44 -5.13
CA GLY A 93 14.21 -3.56 -4.85
C GLY A 93 13.96 -2.65 -3.66
N VAL A 94 12.76 -2.09 -3.55
CA VAL A 94 12.38 -1.24 -2.42
C VAL A 94 12.43 -2.03 -1.12
N LYS A 95 11.88 -3.23 -1.09
CA LYS A 95 11.91 -4.09 0.10
C LYS A 95 13.34 -4.46 0.48
N TYR A 96 14.17 -4.76 -0.50
CA TYR A 96 15.57 -5.10 -0.26
C TYR A 96 16.31 -3.93 0.40
N ILE A 97 16.13 -2.72 -0.11
CA ILE A 97 16.78 -1.51 0.46
C ILE A 97 16.25 -1.26 1.88
N ALA A 98 14.95 -1.37 2.11
CA ALA A 98 14.36 -1.18 3.42
C ALA A 98 14.98 -2.16 4.44
N GLU A 99 15.14 -3.41 4.04
CA GLU A 99 15.76 -4.43 4.88
C GLU A 99 17.20 -4.07 5.22
N LYS A 100 17.97 -3.59 4.24
CA LYS A 100 19.37 -3.17 4.46
C LYS A 100 19.46 -1.97 5.39
N VAL A 101 18.55 -1.03 5.28
CA VAL A 101 18.47 0.13 6.17
C VAL A 101 18.00 -0.27 7.57
N GLY A 102 17.29 -1.39 7.67
CA GLY A 102 16.76 -1.89 8.94
C GLY A 102 15.43 -1.25 9.32
N SER A 103 14.70 -0.68 8.38
CA SER A 103 13.41 -0.07 8.65
C SER A 103 12.40 -0.43 7.57
N THR A 104 11.25 -0.93 8.02
CA THR A 104 10.10 -1.19 7.16
C THR A 104 8.93 -0.27 7.48
N SER A 105 9.20 0.89 8.13
CA SER A 105 8.13 1.86 8.37
C SER A 105 7.56 2.35 7.05
N LEU A 106 6.27 2.70 7.07
CA LEU A 106 5.59 3.14 5.85
C LEU A 106 6.21 4.42 5.30
N SER A 107 6.65 5.32 6.18
CA SER A 107 7.34 6.55 5.78
C SER A 107 8.65 6.24 5.03
N VAL A 108 9.44 5.30 5.54
CA VAL A 108 10.71 4.91 4.89
C VAL A 108 10.43 4.21 3.56
N LEU A 109 9.45 3.32 3.50
CA LEU A 109 9.09 2.62 2.27
C LEU A 109 8.68 3.60 1.17
N THR A 110 7.88 4.62 1.49
CA THR A 110 7.46 5.61 0.51
C THR A 110 8.63 6.46 0.02
N GLN A 111 9.56 6.83 0.91
CA GLN A 111 10.77 7.56 0.53
C GLN A 111 11.67 6.74 -0.37
N ILE A 112 11.91 5.48 -0.03
CA ILE A 112 12.76 4.59 -0.84
C ILE A 112 12.14 4.41 -2.22
N ALA A 113 10.83 4.19 -2.30
CA ALA A 113 10.13 4.01 -3.57
C ALA A 113 10.29 5.23 -4.47
N ALA A 114 10.13 6.44 -3.93
CA ALA A 114 10.30 7.67 -4.69
C ALA A 114 11.73 7.82 -5.18
N ASN A 115 12.72 7.51 -4.35
CA ASN A 115 14.13 7.60 -4.71
C ASN A 115 14.54 6.58 -5.77
N VAL A 116 14.05 5.35 -5.66
CA VAL A 116 14.33 4.31 -6.66
C VAL A 116 13.78 4.73 -8.03
N VAL A 117 12.54 5.22 -8.06
CA VAL A 117 11.92 5.67 -9.32
C VAL A 117 12.68 6.87 -9.90
N THR A 118 13.11 7.81 -9.06
CA THR A 118 13.91 8.96 -9.49
C THR A 118 15.20 8.50 -10.15
N GLU A 119 15.91 7.55 -9.55
CA GLU A 119 17.17 7.04 -10.14
C GLU A 119 16.91 6.29 -11.45
N LEU A 120 15.82 5.55 -11.56
CA LEU A 120 15.45 4.88 -12.80
C LEU A 120 15.13 5.88 -13.91
N ILE A 121 14.46 6.97 -13.58
CA ILE A 121 14.19 8.05 -14.54
C ILE A 121 15.49 8.67 -15.02
N LYS A 122 16.42 8.97 -14.11
CA LYS A 122 17.73 9.51 -14.48
C LYS A 122 18.47 8.58 -15.41
N ALA A 123 18.45 7.28 -15.13
CA ALA A 123 19.10 6.29 -15.98
C ALA A 123 18.52 6.28 -17.40
N GLN A 124 17.18 6.40 -17.53
CA GLN A 124 16.52 6.44 -18.83
C GLN A 124 16.92 7.67 -19.66
N PHE A 125 17.18 8.79 -19.01
CA PHE A 125 17.58 10.02 -19.69
C PHE A 125 19.10 10.19 -19.75
N GLY A 126 19.89 9.21 -19.29
CA GLY A 126 21.35 9.30 -19.26
C GLY A 126 21.87 10.35 -18.30
N LEU A 127 21.13 10.66 -17.22
CA LEU A 127 21.48 11.69 -16.26
C LEU A 127 22.20 11.16 -15.02
N THR A 128 22.51 9.88 -14.99
CA THR A 128 23.26 9.29 -13.88
C THR A 128 24.71 9.72 -13.94
N PRO A 129 25.32 10.07 -12.80
CA PRO A 129 26.76 10.39 -12.76
C PRO A 129 27.65 9.21 -13.07
#